data_3d710ff2575b0e2adffa30d9b6205b3b
#
_entry.id   3d710ff2575b0e2adffa30d9b6205b3b
#
_cell.length_a   1.000
_cell.length_b   1.000
_cell.length_c   1.000
_cell.angle_alpha   90.00
_cell.angle_beta   90.00
_cell.angle_gamma   90.00
#
_symmetry.space_group_name_H-M   'P 1'
#
loop_
_entity.id
_entity.type
_entity.pdbx_description
1 polymer ?
#
loop_
_entity_poly.entity_id
_entity_poly.type
_entity_poly.pdbx_seq_one_letter_code
_entity_poly.pdbx_strand_id
1 'polypeptide(L)'
;MKHYIRFDWAMKRLLRNKANHAVLEGLIGTLLNEKFIIKRFLESESNQQSENDKFNRVDFLAENEKGELIIFEIQNTRELTYFHRILYGVSKVITDYIDLGDDYDKVRKVYSINIVYFSLGQAKDYVYHGKTVFYGLHEPHDILKLSNKQSKAFFGDNIENGEKTKREAGDVFPEYYLLCVNNFDKLAKNNLDEWIDFLKNGKIK
;
A
#
# COMPACT_ATOMS: atom_id res chain seq x y z
N MET A 1 20.80 24.14 -0.64
CA MET A 1 19.61 23.52 -1.24
C MET A 1 19.90 22.04 -1.41
N LYS A 2 19.35 21.15 -0.54
CA LYS A 2 19.61 19.71 -0.62
C LYS A 2 18.90 19.13 -1.84
N HIS A 3 19.63 18.44 -2.70
CA HIS A 3 19.16 17.90 -3.98
C HIS A 3 18.25 16.67 -3.79
N TYR A 4 17.01 16.86 -3.33
CA TYR A 4 16.00 15.79 -3.23
C TYR A 4 15.57 15.21 -4.59
N ILE A 5 15.68 16.00 -5.67
CA ILE A 5 15.29 15.60 -7.04
C ILE A 5 16.06 14.36 -7.54
N ARG A 6 17.31 14.18 -7.11
CA ARG A 6 18.12 12.99 -7.49
C ARG A 6 17.71 11.72 -6.75
N PHE A 7 17.13 11.85 -5.56
CA PHE A 7 16.77 10.70 -4.75
C PHE A 7 15.48 10.03 -5.23
N ASP A 8 14.45 10.82 -5.57
CA ASP A 8 13.21 10.32 -6.17
C ASP A 8 13.49 9.52 -7.46
N TRP A 9 14.22 10.10 -8.39
CA TRP A 9 14.58 9.41 -9.62
C TRP A 9 15.44 8.16 -9.37
N ALA A 10 16.39 8.24 -8.44
CA ALA A 10 17.24 7.09 -8.08
C ALA A 10 16.42 5.97 -7.45
N MET A 11 15.51 6.30 -6.53
CA MET A 11 14.60 5.34 -5.90
C MET A 11 13.64 4.71 -6.92
N LYS A 12 13.00 5.51 -7.76
CA LYS A 12 12.14 5.00 -8.84
C LYS A 12 12.90 4.08 -9.79
N ARG A 13 14.14 4.42 -10.12
CA ARG A 13 15.02 3.58 -10.95
C ARG A 13 15.48 2.32 -10.22
N LEU A 14 15.83 2.43 -8.94
CA LEU A 14 16.24 1.30 -8.10
C LEU A 14 15.08 0.30 -7.99
N LEU A 15 13.88 0.78 -7.71
CA LEU A 15 12.70 -0.06 -7.54
C LEU A 15 12.20 -0.68 -8.85
N ARG A 16 12.40 -0.02 -10.00
CA ARG A 16 12.05 -0.57 -11.33
C ARG A 16 12.99 -1.69 -11.80
N ASN A 17 14.17 -1.81 -11.22
CA ASN A 17 15.11 -2.85 -11.61
C ASN A 17 14.76 -4.17 -10.94
N LYS A 18 14.47 -5.20 -11.74
CA LYS A 18 14.14 -6.57 -11.26
C LYS A 18 15.17 -7.13 -10.27
N ALA A 19 16.45 -6.74 -10.41
CA ALA A 19 17.51 -7.14 -9.48
C ALA A 19 17.31 -6.63 -8.05
N ASN A 20 16.45 -5.61 -7.86
CA ASN A 20 16.22 -4.96 -6.57
C ASN A 20 14.86 -5.27 -5.94
N HIS A 21 14.13 -6.26 -6.46
CA HIS A 21 12.84 -6.69 -5.90
C HIS A 21 12.96 -6.99 -4.40
N ALA A 22 14.05 -7.63 -3.97
CA ALA A 22 14.30 -7.92 -2.55
C ALA A 22 14.28 -6.68 -1.64
N VAL A 23 14.68 -5.51 -2.16
CA VAL A 23 14.64 -4.24 -1.41
C VAL A 23 13.19 -3.82 -1.18
N LEU A 24 12.37 -3.89 -2.21
CA LEU A 24 10.95 -3.53 -2.11
C LEU A 24 10.18 -4.56 -1.26
N GLU A 25 10.43 -5.85 -1.45
CA GLU A 25 9.89 -6.93 -0.64
C GLU A 25 10.25 -6.78 0.84
N GLY A 26 11.49 -6.40 1.15
CA GLY A 26 11.95 -6.14 2.51
C GLY A 26 11.22 -4.97 3.18
N LEU A 27 11.04 -3.86 2.47
CA LEU A 27 10.27 -2.71 2.98
C LEU A 27 8.80 -3.07 3.20
N ILE A 28 8.15 -3.68 2.19
CA ILE A 28 6.74 -4.06 2.28
C ILE A 28 6.55 -5.10 3.38
N GLY A 29 7.41 -6.12 3.44
CA GLY A 29 7.35 -7.15 4.48
C GLY A 29 7.50 -6.57 5.89
N THR A 30 8.37 -5.56 6.07
CA THR A 30 8.51 -4.84 7.34
C THR A 30 7.25 -4.06 7.70
N LEU A 31 6.63 -3.38 6.71
CA LEU A 31 5.38 -2.62 6.93
C LEU A 31 4.20 -3.53 7.27
N LEU A 32 4.06 -4.64 6.55
CA LEU A 32 2.95 -5.59 6.74
C LEU A 32 3.20 -6.57 7.89
N ASN A 33 4.42 -6.60 8.44
CA ASN A 33 4.88 -7.55 9.45
C ASN A 33 4.66 -9.02 9.02
N GLU A 34 4.87 -9.29 7.71
CA GLU A 34 4.79 -10.63 7.14
C GLU A 34 5.80 -10.80 6.00
N LYS A 35 6.11 -12.05 5.64
CA LYS A 35 6.93 -12.33 4.45
C LYS A 35 6.15 -11.91 3.21
N PHE A 36 6.75 -11.02 2.41
CA PHE A 36 6.16 -10.50 1.19
C PHE A 36 7.00 -10.89 -0.01
N ILE A 37 6.38 -11.44 -1.06
CA ILE A 37 7.03 -11.83 -2.29
C ILE A 37 6.26 -11.25 -3.47
N ILE A 38 6.95 -10.49 -4.31
CA ILE A 38 6.40 -9.93 -5.54
C ILE A 38 6.39 -11.03 -6.61
N LYS A 39 5.20 -11.43 -7.03
CA LYS A 39 5.02 -12.38 -8.13
C LYS A 39 5.29 -11.73 -9.48
N ARG A 40 4.78 -10.52 -9.69
CA ARG A 40 4.98 -9.75 -10.92
C ARG A 40 4.71 -8.26 -10.71
N PHE A 41 5.35 -7.44 -11.54
CA PHE A 41 4.96 -6.05 -11.72
C PHE A 41 3.89 -5.98 -12.80
N LEU A 42 2.92 -5.09 -12.59
CA LEU A 42 1.83 -4.83 -13.49
C LEU A 42 2.07 -3.48 -14.18
N GLU A 43 1.55 -3.31 -15.37
CA GLU A 43 1.61 -2.02 -16.04
C GLU A 43 0.71 -1.03 -15.28
N SER A 44 1.32 0.11 -14.93
CA SER A 44 0.61 1.18 -14.20
C SER A 44 -0.02 2.21 -15.15
N GLU A 45 0.05 1.96 -16.45
CA GLU A 45 -0.63 2.79 -17.43
C GLU A 45 -2.10 2.38 -17.46
N SER A 46 -2.92 3.09 -16.68
CA SER A 46 -4.36 3.01 -16.88
C SER A 46 -4.63 3.51 -18.30
N ASN A 47 -5.03 2.60 -19.18
CA ASN A 47 -5.55 2.97 -20.48
C ASN A 47 -6.68 3.97 -20.24
N GLN A 48 -6.55 5.19 -20.78
CA GLN A 48 -7.68 6.08 -20.87
C GLN A 48 -8.73 5.37 -21.70
N GLN A 49 -9.76 4.86 -21.06
CA GLN A 49 -10.90 4.24 -21.75
C GLN A 49 -11.76 5.31 -22.43
N SER A 50 -11.60 6.58 -22.00
CA SER A 50 -12.20 7.75 -22.63
C SER A 50 -11.27 8.95 -22.57
N GLU A 51 -11.40 9.91 -23.51
CA GLU A 51 -10.65 11.17 -23.51
C GLU A 51 -10.88 12.01 -22.23
N ASN A 52 -11.97 11.73 -21.50
CA ASN A 52 -12.34 12.44 -20.27
C ASN A 52 -11.82 11.79 -19.00
N ASP A 53 -11.20 10.63 -19.09
CA ASP A 53 -10.65 9.94 -17.91
C ASP A 53 -9.42 10.69 -17.41
N LYS A 54 -9.40 11.00 -16.11
CA LYS A 54 -8.24 11.58 -15.47
C LYS A 54 -7.10 10.56 -15.47
N PHE A 55 -6.02 10.90 -16.16
CA PHE A 55 -4.81 10.09 -16.17
C PHE A 55 -4.24 9.96 -14.74
N ASN A 56 -4.20 8.75 -14.22
CA ASN A 56 -3.59 8.47 -12.92
C ASN A 56 -2.51 7.40 -13.11
N ARG A 57 -1.27 7.84 -13.16
CA ARG A 57 -0.11 6.95 -13.23
C ARG A 57 0.42 6.74 -11.84
N VAL A 58 0.35 5.52 -11.34
CA VAL A 58 1.07 5.11 -10.11
C VAL A 58 2.53 4.82 -10.45
N ASP A 59 3.44 5.04 -9.50
CA ASP A 59 4.87 4.79 -9.75
C ASP A 59 5.14 3.30 -9.98
N PHE A 60 4.49 2.43 -9.18
CA PHE A 60 4.56 0.98 -9.31
C PHE A 60 3.23 0.34 -8.93
N LEU A 61 2.89 -0.70 -9.65
CA LEU A 61 1.82 -1.62 -9.32
C LEU A 61 2.38 -3.04 -9.36
N ALA A 62 2.17 -3.81 -8.32
CA ALA A 62 2.64 -5.18 -8.22
C ALA A 62 1.53 -6.12 -7.73
N GLU A 63 1.69 -7.41 -8.02
CA GLU A 63 0.87 -8.50 -7.50
C GLU A 63 1.78 -9.43 -6.70
N ASN A 64 1.34 -9.81 -5.50
CA ASN A 64 2.02 -10.81 -4.68
C ASN A 64 1.53 -12.24 -4.99
N GLU A 65 2.12 -13.24 -4.31
CA GLU A 65 1.74 -14.64 -4.49
C GLU A 65 0.31 -14.96 -4.06
N LYS A 66 -0.28 -14.14 -3.17
CA LYS A 66 -1.68 -14.27 -2.73
C LYS A 66 -2.67 -13.63 -3.72
N GLY A 67 -2.19 -12.98 -4.80
CA GLY A 67 -3.01 -12.24 -5.75
C GLY A 67 -3.42 -10.84 -5.28
N GLU A 68 -2.88 -10.36 -4.15
CA GLU A 68 -3.14 -9.03 -3.64
C GLU A 68 -2.38 -7.99 -4.45
N LEU A 69 -2.95 -6.80 -4.59
CA LEU A 69 -2.38 -5.69 -5.38
C LEU A 69 -1.69 -4.68 -4.47
N ILE A 70 -0.51 -4.24 -4.87
CA ILE A 70 0.29 -3.26 -4.14
C ILE A 70 0.55 -2.06 -5.03
N ILE A 71 0.00 -0.92 -4.62
CA ILE A 71 0.31 0.39 -5.19
C ILE A 71 1.47 0.97 -4.40
N PHE A 72 2.48 1.46 -5.10
CA PHE A 72 3.61 2.14 -4.49
C PHE A 72 3.83 3.49 -5.16
N GLU A 73 3.76 4.56 -4.37
CA GLU A 73 3.88 5.95 -4.82
C GLU A 73 5.00 6.65 -4.06
N ILE A 74 5.79 7.46 -4.78
CA ILE A 74 6.82 8.33 -4.20
C ILE A 74 6.52 9.76 -4.63
N GLN A 75 6.22 10.63 -3.67
CA GLN A 75 5.82 12.00 -3.93
C GLN A 75 6.71 12.99 -3.20
N ASN A 76 7.41 13.83 -3.96
CA ASN A 76 8.29 14.86 -3.42
C ASN A 76 7.64 16.23 -3.31
N THR A 77 6.72 16.52 -4.21
CA THR A 77 6.05 17.82 -4.28
C THR A 77 4.78 17.81 -3.47
N ARG A 78 4.61 18.81 -2.60
CA ARG A 78 3.40 18.95 -1.79
C ARG A 78 2.18 19.14 -2.68
N GLU A 79 1.16 18.32 -2.44
CA GLU A 79 -0.14 18.38 -3.09
C GLU A 79 -1.22 18.43 -2.00
N LEU A 80 -2.04 19.49 -1.98
CA LEU A 80 -3.09 19.66 -0.96
C LEU A 80 -4.20 18.62 -1.09
N THR A 81 -4.41 18.11 -2.29
CA THR A 81 -5.44 17.12 -2.61
C THR A 81 -4.90 15.69 -2.62
N TYR A 82 -3.73 15.45 -2.01
CA TYR A 82 -3.05 14.16 -2.11
C TYR A 82 -3.88 12.98 -1.60
N PHE A 83 -4.69 13.17 -0.55
CA PHE A 83 -5.60 12.11 -0.09
C PHE A 83 -6.66 11.72 -1.13
N HIS A 84 -7.18 12.70 -1.89
CA HIS A 84 -8.09 12.40 -2.99
C HIS A 84 -7.39 11.63 -4.11
N ARG A 85 -6.13 11.97 -4.38
CA ARG A 85 -5.31 11.25 -5.35
C ARG A 85 -5.10 9.80 -4.95
N ILE A 86 -4.74 9.54 -3.69
CA ILE A 86 -4.59 8.18 -3.14
C ILE A 86 -5.91 7.40 -3.29
N LEU A 87 -7.02 7.99 -2.85
CA LEU A 87 -8.34 7.38 -2.95
C LEU A 87 -8.73 7.05 -4.39
N TYR A 88 -8.53 8.01 -5.30
CA TYR A 88 -8.80 7.80 -6.73
C TYR A 88 -7.93 6.68 -7.32
N GLY A 89 -6.62 6.68 -7.01
CA GLY A 89 -5.68 5.67 -7.49
C GLY A 89 -6.05 4.26 -7.06
N VAL A 90 -6.41 4.08 -5.79
CA VAL A 90 -6.87 2.79 -5.27
C VAL A 90 -8.17 2.35 -5.94
N SER A 91 -9.15 3.27 -6.07
CA SER A 91 -10.43 2.97 -6.72
C SER A 91 -10.24 2.55 -8.18
N LYS A 92 -9.36 3.25 -8.91
CA LYS A 92 -9.03 2.93 -10.30
C LYS A 92 -8.40 1.55 -10.43
N VAL A 93 -7.41 1.22 -9.57
CA VAL A 93 -6.80 -0.11 -9.57
C VAL A 93 -7.82 -1.20 -9.28
N ILE A 94 -8.75 -1.00 -8.34
CA ILE A 94 -9.81 -1.98 -8.08
C ILE A 94 -10.65 -2.22 -9.33
N THR A 95 -11.06 -1.15 -10.03
CA THR A 95 -11.92 -1.26 -11.22
C THR A 95 -11.17 -1.80 -12.44
N ASP A 96 -9.88 -1.54 -12.57
CA ASP A 96 -9.08 -2.02 -13.70
C ASP A 96 -8.80 -3.54 -13.64
N TYR A 97 -9.01 -4.17 -12.49
CA TYR A 97 -8.74 -5.61 -12.29
C TYR A 97 -10.01 -6.43 -11.99
N ILE A 98 -11.17 -5.92 -12.36
CA ILE A 98 -12.43 -6.64 -12.38
C ILE A 98 -13.14 -6.37 -13.73
N ASP A 99 -13.50 -7.42 -14.44
CA ASP A 99 -14.14 -7.31 -15.74
C ASP A 99 -15.67 -7.33 -15.62
N LEU A 100 -16.35 -6.81 -16.64
CA LEU A 100 -17.80 -6.86 -16.72
C LEU A 100 -18.27 -8.33 -16.79
N GLY A 101 -19.06 -8.75 -15.81
CA GLY A 101 -19.55 -10.11 -15.69
C GLY A 101 -18.76 -10.98 -14.72
N ASP A 102 -17.67 -10.48 -14.16
CA ASP A 102 -16.98 -11.14 -13.07
C ASP A 102 -17.83 -11.14 -11.79
N ASP A 103 -17.66 -12.18 -10.98
CA ASP A 103 -18.21 -12.23 -9.63
C ASP A 103 -17.44 -11.27 -8.71
N TYR A 104 -18.11 -10.68 -7.73
CA TYR A 104 -17.49 -9.73 -6.79
C TYR A 104 -16.40 -10.35 -5.92
N ASP A 105 -16.28 -11.67 -5.84
CA ASP A 105 -15.15 -12.36 -5.19
C ASP A 105 -13.82 -12.18 -5.93
N LYS A 106 -13.85 -11.67 -7.17
CA LYS A 106 -12.66 -11.28 -7.95
C LYS A 106 -12.07 -9.92 -7.53
N VAL A 107 -12.80 -9.11 -6.75
CA VAL A 107 -12.25 -7.87 -6.20
C VAL A 107 -11.07 -8.20 -5.29
N ARG A 108 -9.90 -7.67 -5.62
CA ARG A 108 -8.65 -8.00 -4.94
C ARG A 108 -8.39 -7.09 -3.76
N LYS A 109 -7.72 -7.60 -2.73
CA LYS A 109 -7.13 -6.76 -1.67
C LYS A 109 -6.10 -5.81 -2.29
N VAL A 110 -6.13 -4.55 -1.86
CA VAL A 110 -5.18 -3.51 -2.30
C VAL A 110 -4.46 -2.93 -1.09
N TYR A 111 -3.15 -2.87 -1.18
CA TYR A 111 -2.28 -2.11 -0.28
C TYR A 111 -1.76 -0.88 -1.02
N SER A 112 -1.96 0.30 -0.46
CA SER A 112 -1.45 1.56 -1.01
C SER A 112 -0.34 2.10 -0.12
N ILE A 113 0.91 2.02 -0.60
CA ILE A 113 2.11 2.47 0.11
C ILE A 113 2.57 3.79 -0.49
N ASN A 114 2.55 4.84 0.30
CA ASN A 114 2.80 6.20 -0.12
C ASN A 114 3.99 6.80 0.64
N ILE A 115 5.09 7.03 -0.04
CA ILE A 115 6.29 7.69 0.50
C ILE A 115 6.22 9.17 0.15
N VAL A 116 6.12 10.02 1.15
CA VAL A 116 6.01 11.47 0.95
C VAL A 116 7.15 12.22 1.63
N TYR A 117 7.73 13.18 0.89
CA TYR A 117 8.82 14.03 1.35
C TYR A 117 8.34 15.44 1.74
N PHE A 118 7.07 15.55 2.13
CA PHE A 118 6.46 16.78 2.62
C PHE A 118 5.56 16.47 3.82
N SER A 119 5.19 17.50 4.57
CA SER A 119 4.25 17.33 5.69
C SER A 119 2.85 17.03 5.16
N LEU A 120 2.34 15.85 5.52
CA LEU A 120 1.00 15.40 5.17
C LEU A 120 0.09 15.52 6.39
N GLY A 121 -0.73 16.58 6.40
CA GLY A 121 -1.63 16.86 7.52
C GLY A 121 -0.93 17.40 8.78
N GLN A 122 -1.60 17.28 9.92
CA GLN A 122 -1.14 17.75 11.23
C GLN A 122 -0.94 16.56 12.16
N ALA A 123 0.22 15.95 12.10
CA ALA A 123 0.52 14.77 12.91
C ALA A 123 2.01 14.69 13.24
N LYS A 124 2.37 13.89 14.25
CA LYS A 124 3.73 13.85 14.81
C LYS A 124 4.52 12.61 14.39
N ASP A 125 3.82 11.56 13.97
CA ASP A 125 4.48 10.33 13.57
C ASP A 125 5.00 10.42 12.12
N TYR A 126 5.86 9.51 11.75
CA TYR A 126 6.42 9.41 10.40
C TYR A 126 5.85 8.22 9.61
N VAL A 127 5.11 7.31 10.26
CA VAL A 127 4.36 6.24 9.58
C VAL A 127 2.94 6.19 10.10
N TYR A 128 1.99 6.19 9.19
CA TYR A 128 0.57 6.05 9.49
C TYR A 128 0.02 4.85 8.74
N HIS A 129 -0.77 4.03 9.44
CA HIS A 129 -1.51 2.92 8.87
C HIS A 129 -3.01 3.23 8.92
N GLY A 130 -3.65 3.24 7.76
CA GLY A 130 -5.09 3.43 7.60
C GLY A 130 -5.75 2.13 7.16
N LYS A 131 -6.76 1.68 7.91
CA LYS A 131 -7.60 0.54 7.58
C LYS A 131 -9.06 0.84 7.87
N THR A 132 -9.97 0.12 7.21
CA THR A 132 -11.40 0.18 7.48
C THR A 132 -11.73 -0.73 8.67
N VAL A 133 -12.55 -0.23 9.59
CA VAL A 133 -13.10 -1.02 10.68
C VAL A 133 -14.60 -0.73 10.79
N PHE A 134 -15.41 -1.79 10.92
CA PHE A 134 -16.85 -1.66 11.12
C PHE A 134 -17.18 -1.92 12.58
N TYR A 135 -17.55 -0.87 13.30
CA TYR A 135 -17.98 -0.91 14.69
C TYR A 135 -19.50 -0.99 14.79
N GLY A 136 -20.00 -1.73 15.78
CA GLY A 136 -21.41 -1.70 16.16
C GLY A 136 -21.81 -0.29 16.64
N LEU A 137 -22.90 0.27 16.11
CA LEU A 137 -23.37 1.60 16.55
C LEU A 137 -23.86 1.60 18.00
N HIS A 138 -24.42 0.49 18.45
CA HIS A 138 -24.94 0.36 19.82
C HIS A 138 -23.92 -0.29 20.75
N GLU A 139 -22.97 -1.04 20.19
CA GLU A 139 -21.89 -1.74 20.91
C GLU A 139 -20.54 -1.38 20.27
N PRO A 140 -19.92 -0.23 20.64
CA PRO A 140 -18.72 0.28 19.98
C PRO A 140 -17.49 -0.65 20.04
N HIS A 141 -17.48 -1.63 20.94
CA HIS A 141 -16.41 -2.63 21.05
C HIS A 141 -16.70 -3.89 20.22
N ASP A 142 -17.90 -4.01 19.64
CA ASP A 142 -18.23 -5.09 18.72
C ASP A 142 -17.73 -4.73 17.32
N ILE A 143 -16.70 -5.44 16.86
CA ILE A 143 -16.14 -5.31 15.52
C ILE A 143 -16.75 -6.40 14.64
N LEU A 144 -17.33 -5.99 13.49
CA LEU A 144 -17.92 -6.91 12.54
C LEU A 144 -16.85 -7.85 11.97
N LYS A 145 -17.07 -9.17 12.12
CA LYS A 145 -16.18 -10.23 11.64
C LYS A 145 -16.78 -10.96 10.46
N LEU A 146 -15.91 -11.47 9.60
CA LEU A 146 -16.33 -12.35 8.51
C LEU A 146 -16.73 -13.72 9.04
N SER A 147 -17.78 -14.31 8.45
CA SER A 147 -18.06 -15.74 8.63
C SER A 147 -16.98 -16.59 7.95
N ASN A 148 -16.88 -17.87 8.32
CA ASN A 148 -15.92 -18.78 7.69
C ASN A 148 -16.11 -18.89 6.17
N LYS A 149 -17.38 -18.83 5.69
CA LYS A 149 -17.69 -18.87 4.27
C LYS A 149 -17.18 -17.61 3.55
N GLN A 150 -17.40 -16.44 4.14
CA GLN A 150 -16.89 -15.16 3.59
C GLN A 150 -15.37 -15.12 3.59
N SER A 151 -14.74 -15.51 4.68
CA SER A 151 -13.27 -15.58 4.76
C SER A 151 -12.69 -16.50 3.70
N LYS A 152 -13.30 -17.66 3.46
CA LYS A 152 -12.88 -18.59 2.41
C LYS A 152 -13.08 -18.01 1.00
N ALA A 153 -14.20 -17.36 0.74
CA ALA A 153 -14.48 -16.74 -0.56
C ALA A 153 -13.46 -15.64 -0.90
N PHE A 154 -13.05 -14.85 0.10
CA PHE A 154 -12.20 -13.69 -0.11
C PHE A 154 -10.69 -14.02 -0.08
N PHE A 155 -10.27 -14.90 0.85
CA PHE A 155 -8.87 -15.19 1.12
C PHE A 155 -8.44 -16.61 0.74
N GLY A 156 -9.36 -17.41 0.19
CA GLY A 156 -9.10 -18.81 -0.16
C GLY A 156 -8.99 -19.74 1.05
N ASP A 157 -8.54 -20.97 0.79
CA ASP A 157 -8.37 -22.02 1.81
C ASP A 157 -7.08 -21.89 2.64
N ASN A 158 -6.29 -20.84 2.43
CA ASN A 158 -5.03 -20.58 3.13
C ASN A 158 -5.28 -20.19 4.61
N ILE A 159 -5.85 -21.12 5.36
CA ILE A 159 -5.91 -21.06 6.83
C ILE A 159 -4.56 -21.63 7.30
N GLU A 160 -3.58 -20.77 7.43
CA GLU A 160 -2.32 -21.16 8.06
C GLU A 160 -2.60 -21.62 9.50
N ASN A 161 -2.25 -22.89 9.75
CA ASN A 161 -2.05 -23.47 11.09
C ASN A 161 -3.21 -23.39 12.09
N GLY A 162 -4.39 -23.95 11.75
CA GLY A 162 -5.35 -24.43 12.78
C GLY A 162 -6.00 -23.39 13.69
N GLU A 163 -5.50 -22.17 13.76
CA GLU A 163 -6.16 -21.05 14.42
C GLU A 163 -7.11 -20.39 13.41
N LYS A 164 -8.40 -20.51 13.69
CA LYS A 164 -9.45 -19.73 13.02
C LYS A 164 -9.27 -18.26 13.40
N THR A 165 -8.29 -17.59 12.80
CA THR A 165 -8.18 -16.13 12.91
C THR A 165 -9.48 -15.56 12.36
N LYS A 166 -10.33 -15.06 13.26
CA LYS A 166 -11.58 -14.43 12.90
C LYS A 166 -11.25 -13.12 12.20
N ARG A 167 -11.20 -13.16 10.87
CA ARG A 167 -10.95 -11.98 10.05
C ARG A 167 -12.04 -10.94 10.24
N GLU A 168 -11.65 -9.67 10.31
CA GLU A 168 -12.58 -8.55 10.36
C GLU A 168 -13.17 -8.27 8.97
N ALA A 169 -14.38 -7.74 8.91
CA ALA A 169 -14.99 -7.35 7.63
C ALA A 169 -14.17 -6.25 6.91
N GLY A 170 -13.47 -5.44 7.68
CA GLY A 170 -12.56 -4.41 7.17
C GLY A 170 -11.35 -4.95 6.41
N ASP A 171 -10.93 -6.20 6.67
CA ASP A 171 -9.76 -6.80 5.99
C ASP A 171 -9.95 -6.97 4.47
N VAL A 172 -11.20 -6.93 4.00
CA VAL A 172 -11.54 -6.95 2.56
C VAL A 172 -11.20 -5.62 1.89
N PHE A 173 -11.26 -4.52 2.63
CA PHE A 173 -11.09 -3.17 2.13
C PHE A 173 -9.60 -2.81 1.94
N PRO A 174 -9.30 -1.79 1.11
CA PRO A 174 -7.92 -1.33 0.96
C PRO A 174 -7.28 -0.89 2.27
N GLU A 175 -5.97 -1.09 2.35
CA GLU A 175 -5.14 -0.56 3.43
C GLU A 175 -4.14 0.46 2.90
N TYR A 176 -3.86 1.47 3.71
CA TYR A 176 -3.04 2.61 3.34
C TYR A 176 -1.87 2.75 4.30
N TYR A 177 -0.67 2.85 3.77
CA TYR A 177 0.55 3.16 4.51
C TYR A 177 1.11 4.50 4.02
N LEU A 178 1.24 5.46 4.94
CA LEU A 178 1.76 6.79 4.65
C LEU A 178 3.09 6.96 5.38
N LEU A 179 4.18 7.05 4.62
CA LEU A 179 5.53 7.20 5.13
C LEU A 179 5.97 8.66 4.96
N CYS A 180 5.80 9.46 6.02
CA CYS A 180 6.16 10.88 6.06
C CYS A 180 7.65 11.02 6.38
N VAL A 181 8.51 10.75 5.42
CA VAL A 181 9.96 10.57 5.59
C VAL A 181 10.63 11.75 6.27
N ASN A 182 10.20 12.98 5.96
CA ASN A 182 10.77 14.18 6.56
C ASN A 182 10.46 14.35 8.04
N ASN A 183 9.42 13.68 8.56
CA ASN A 183 9.08 13.72 9.98
C ASN A 183 10.00 12.82 10.84
N PHE A 184 10.78 11.94 10.21
CA PHE A 184 11.73 11.10 10.92
C PHE A 184 12.95 11.93 11.32
N ASP A 185 13.15 12.14 12.61
CA ASP A 185 14.26 12.92 13.19
C ASP A 185 15.06 12.16 14.27
N LYS A 186 14.76 10.85 14.43
CA LYS A 186 15.30 10.00 15.49
C LYS A 186 16.40 9.09 14.98
N LEU A 187 17.12 8.48 15.92
CA LEU A 187 17.97 7.33 15.61
C LEU A 187 17.09 6.11 15.35
N ALA A 188 17.42 5.35 14.33
CA ALA A 188 16.73 4.09 14.01
C ALA A 188 16.87 3.10 15.20
N LYS A 189 15.74 2.54 15.65
CA LYS A 189 15.66 1.61 16.78
C LYS A 189 15.12 0.25 16.38
N ASN A 190 14.53 0.15 15.21
CA ASN A 190 13.95 -1.06 14.67
C ASN A 190 14.08 -1.07 13.14
N ASN A 191 13.74 -2.18 12.51
CA ASN A 191 13.87 -2.37 11.06
C ASN A 191 13.08 -1.32 10.25
N LEU A 192 11.90 -0.90 10.72
CA LEU A 192 11.11 0.11 10.03
C LEU A 192 11.79 1.49 10.08
N ASP A 193 12.36 1.85 11.23
CA ASP A 193 13.13 3.08 11.37
C ASP A 193 14.34 3.09 10.42
N GLU A 194 15.03 1.94 10.27
CA GLU A 194 16.16 1.80 9.34
C GLU A 194 15.73 2.03 7.89
N TRP A 195 14.56 1.50 7.49
CA TRP A 195 13.98 1.76 6.18
C TRP A 195 13.67 3.24 5.98
N ILE A 196 13.07 3.91 6.97
CA ILE A 196 12.76 5.34 6.88
C ILE A 196 14.05 6.19 6.84
N ASP A 197 15.06 5.84 7.63
CA ASP A 197 16.38 6.50 7.58
C ASP A 197 17.06 6.31 6.22
N PHE A 198 16.98 5.11 5.66
CA PHE A 198 17.46 4.84 4.30
C PHE A 198 16.71 5.69 3.25
N LEU A 199 15.37 5.73 3.31
CA LEU A 199 14.55 6.55 2.41
C LEU A 199 14.86 8.05 2.55
N LYS A 200 15.22 8.51 3.74
CA LYS A 200 15.56 9.91 4.02
C LYS A 200 16.97 10.28 3.59
N ASN A 201 17.96 9.46 3.88
CA ASN A 201 19.36 9.79 3.79
C ASN A 201 20.11 9.05 2.68
N GLY A 202 19.54 8.00 2.11
CA GLY A 202 20.16 7.19 1.05
C GLY A 202 21.34 6.35 1.51
N LYS A 203 21.47 6.09 2.81
CA LYS A 203 22.59 5.33 3.39
C LYS A 203 22.04 4.09 4.09
N ILE A 204 22.53 2.92 3.67
CA ILE A 204 22.39 1.67 4.43
C ILE A 204 23.56 1.63 5.41
N LYS A 205 23.25 1.43 6.68
CA LYS A 205 24.28 1.23 7.74
C LYS A 205 24.68 -0.22 7.81
#